data_963a34e1c58726c42395163ea0052e11
#
_entry.id   963a34e1c58726c42395163ea0052e11
#
_cell.length_a   1.000
_cell.length_b   1.000
_cell.length_c   1.000
_cell.angle_alpha   90.00
_cell.angle_beta   90.00
_cell.angle_gamma   90.00
#
_symmetry.space_group_name_H-M   'P 1'
#
loop_
_entity.id
_entity.type
_entity.pdbx_description
1 polymer ?
#
loop_
_entity_poly.entity_id
_entity_poly.type
_entity_poly.pdbx_seq_one_letter_code
_entity_poly.pdbx_strand_id
1 'polypeptide(L)'
;MTTTTKRGAAPARASGSMPDLRYTEAEEELRGVVRGLLADRSPWPAVLARIETSEPGDPAVWRAMATELGCAGLLIPEDSGGAGASYREAAVVAEETGYAVAPVPYLGSSVVATAALLGSGDDLLTGLAAGDVTAALTVPFGQLPPRTAQGAARPGGVRVVLHEPGDPPRTMRLSGQVLGVADALTADVYLVPADGRPFGLCAVDAAADGVTLAPVTSLDATRPLADLVFDKALGRVVAVNEEAGAGVLAGLWAGAAMLASEQLGVAQRCLDMTVAYVKERHQFARPVGSFQALKHRLADVWIEVTQARAAARYAAACLATGDADTPVAVALAKAACGEAAVHAAEECVQLHGGIGFTWEHPAHLLLKRAKSGSIAFGTPGQHRTALARMAGLPPAGQGG
;
A
#
# COMPACT_ATOMS: atom_id res chain seq x y z
N MET A 1 -48.35 -28.07 2.81
CA MET A 1 -46.97 -28.58 2.77
C MET A 1 -46.02 -27.38 2.78
N THR A 2 -45.54 -27.06 3.97
CA THR A 2 -44.71 -25.86 4.19
C THR A 2 -43.24 -26.27 4.14
N THR A 3 -42.53 -25.86 3.09
CA THR A 3 -41.12 -26.15 2.90
C THR A 3 -40.29 -25.19 3.73
N THR A 4 -39.77 -25.67 4.85
CA THR A 4 -38.85 -24.92 5.71
C THR A 4 -37.47 -24.92 5.04
N THR A 5 -37.04 -23.78 4.48
CA THR A 5 -35.69 -23.57 3.94
C THR A 5 -34.71 -23.52 5.12
N LYS A 6 -33.87 -24.54 5.27
CA LYS A 6 -32.74 -24.54 6.22
C LYS A 6 -31.78 -23.42 5.85
N ARG A 7 -31.67 -22.41 6.71
CA ARG A 7 -30.55 -21.45 6.69
C ARG A 7 -29.26 -22.24 6.90
N GLY A 8 -28.37 -22.20 5.89
CA GLY A 8 -27.03 -22.74 6.01
C GLY A 8 -26.29 -22.02 7.15
N ALA A 9 -25.85 -22.78 8.14
CA ALA A 9 -24.96 -22.26 9.16
C ALA A 9 -23.64 -21.83 8.52
N ALA A 10 -23.15 -20.66 8.88
CA ALA A 10 -21.81 -20.22 8.53
C ALA A 10 -20.79 -21.25 9.02
N PRO A 11 -19.69 -21.52 8.27
CA PRO A 11 -18.68 -22.47 8.72
C PRO A 11 -18.12 -22.02 10.07
N ALA A 12 -18.11 -22.96 11.03
CA ALA A 12 -17.53 -22.73 12.35
C ALA A 12 -16.06 -22.34 12.17
N ARG A 13 -15.65 -21.23 12.81
CA ARG A 13 -14.25 -20.84 12.92
C ARG A 13 -13.42 -22.02 13.42
N ALA A 14 -12.36 -22.37 12.67
CA ALA A 14 -11.29 -23.16 13.25
C ALA A 14 -10.79 -22.40 14.48
N SER A 15 -10.62 -23.09 15.63
CA SER A 15 -10.21 -22.52 16.90
C SER A 15 -8.73 -22.10 16.90
N GLY A 16 -8.39 -21.09 16.10
CA GLY A 16 -7.15 -20.36 16.20
C GLY A 16 -7.28 -19.30 17.29
N SER A 17 -6.31 -19.18 18.18
CA SER A 17 -6.25 -18.07 19.13
C SER A 17 -6.22 -16.76 18.36
N MET A 18 -6.95 -15.74 18.83
CA MET A 18 -6.86 -14.38 18.28
C MET A 18 -5.40 -13.93 18.25
N PRO A 19 -4.89 -13.36 17.13
CA PRO A 19 -3.51 -12.88 17.07
C PRO A 19 -3.28 -11.78 18.10
N ASP A 20 -2.08 -11.76 18.71
CA ASP A 20 -1.68 -10.63 19.55
C ASP A 20 -1.42 -9.42 18.65
N LEU A 21 -2.19 -8.35 18.85
CA LEU A 21 -2.09 -7.12 18.06
C LEU A 21 -1.07 -6.13 18.64
N ARG A 22 -0.41 -6.46 19.75
CA ARG A 22 0.70 -5.67 20.26
C ARG A 22 1.96 -6.00 19.47
N TYR A 23 2.80 -5.02 19.28
CA TYR A 23 4.11 -5.25 18.73
C TYR A 23 5.00 -5.99 19.73
N THR A 24 5.81 -6.90 19.22
CA THR A 24 6.87 -7.55 19.94
C THR A 24 8.02 -6.56 20.20
N GLU A 25 8.96 -6.92 21.05
CA GLU A 25 10.16 -6.11 21.31
C GLU A 25 10.94 -5.87 20.00
N ALA A 26 11.13 -6.89 19.18
CA ALA A 26 11.80 -6.77 17.88
C ALA A 26 11.06 -5.84 16.89
N GLU A 27 9.72 -5.90 16.84
CA GLU A 27 8.92 -4.99 16.02
C GLU A 27 9.01 -3.53 16.52
N GLU A 28 9.09 -3.30 17.84
CA GLU A 28 9.29 -1.96 18.41
C GLU A 28 10.72 -1.45 18.18
N GLU A 29 11.74 -2.31 18.24
CA GLU A 29 13.12 -1.96 17.87
C GLU A 29 13.23 -1.58 16.40
N LEU A 30 12.63 -2.38 15.48
CA LEU A 30 12.55 -2.07 14.05
C LEU A 30 11.87 -0.71 13.84
N ARG A 31 10.75 -0.46 14.53
CA ARG A 31 10.07 0.84 14.49
C ARG A 31 11.02 1.98 14.87
N GLY A 32 11.74 1.83 16.01
CA GLY A 32 12.66 2.85 16.50
C GLY A 32 13.75 3.18 15.49
N VAL A 33 14.35 2.16 14.88
CA VAL A 33 15.42 2.32 13.90
C VAL A 33 14.91 2.98 12.60
N VAL A 34 13.78 2.52 12.04
CA VAL A 34 13.17 3.11 10.82
C VAL A 34 12.75 4.56 11.09
N ARG A 35 12.10 4.83 12.22
CA ARG A 35 11.70 6.19 12.62
C ARG A 35 12.92 7.11 12.75
N GLY A 36 13.99 6.65 13.38
CA GLY A 36 15.24 7.41 13.54
C GLY A 36 15.85 7.78 12.20
N LEU A 37 15.97 6.81 11.28
CA LEU A 37 16.50 7.04 9.93
C LEU A 37 15.64 8.07 9.16
N LEU A 38 14.33 7.90 9.17
CA LEU A 38 13.42 8.80 8.44
C LEU A 38 13.37 10.20 9.05
N ALA A 39 13.47 10.32 10.38
CA ALA A 39 13.55 11.63 11.04
C ALA A 39 14.82 12.40 10.68
N ASP A 40 15.94 11.69 10.51
CA ASP A 40 17.23 12.26 10.13
C ASP A 40 17.30 12.60 8.63
N ARG A 41 16.93 11.65 7.77
CA ARG A 41 17.18 11.75 6.31
C ARG A 41 15.98 12.21 5.48
N SER A 42 14.76 12.12 6.03
CA SER A 42 13.53 12.54 5.35
C SER A 42 12.67 13.45 6.24
N PRO A 43 13.24 14.48 6.90
CA PRO A 43 12.44 15.45 7.63
C PRO A 43 11.53 16.20 6.67
N TRP A 44 10.35 16.65 7.14
CA TRP A 44 9.35 17.28 6.27
C TRP A 44 9.87 18.45 5.39
N PRO A 45 10.86 19.29 5.79
CA PRO A 45 11.41 20.29 4.88
C PRO A 45 12.15 19.67 3.68
N ALA A 46 12.83 18.53 3.88
CA ALA A 46 13.49 17.80 2.80
C ALA A 46 12.43 17.17 1.86
N VAL A 47 11.34 16.62 2.41
CA VAL A 47 10.22 16.11 1.62
C VAL A 47 9.59 17.23 0.76
N LEU A 48 9.36 18.42 1.34
CA LEU A 48 8.87 19.58 0.59
C LEU A 48 9.81 19.95 -0.56
N ALA A 49 11.10 20.08 -0.27
CA ALA A 49 12.09 20.40 -1.29
C ALA A 49 12.13 19.33 -2.40
N ARG A 50 11.97 18.07 -2.06
CA ARG A 50 11.96 16.95 -3.02
C ARG A 50 10.77 17.01 -3.97
N ILE A 51 9.56 17.24 -3.48
CA ILE A 51 8.36 17.29 -4.32
C ILE A 51 8.29 18.51 -5.27
N GLU A 52 9.14 19.49 -5.06
CA GLU A 52 9.30 20.65 -5.94
C GLU A 52 10.25 20.36 -7.12
N THR A 53 10.95 19.22 -7.08
CA THR A 53 11.81 18.78 -8.18
C THR A 53 11.04 17.93 -9.19
N SER A 54 11.63 17.73 -10.37
CA SER A 54 11.10 16.78 -11.37
C SER A 54 11.51 15.34 -11.12
N GLU A 55 12.38 15.08 -10.14
CA GLU A 55 12.86 13.73 -9.82
C GLU A 55 11.83 12.97 -8.99
N PRO A 56 11.41 11.76 -9.42
CA PRO A 56 10.47 10.95 -8.67
C PRO A 56 11.15 10.32 -7.45
N GLY A 57 10.51 10.45 -6.28
CA GLY A 57 10.98 9.81 -5.05
C GLY A 57 12.29 10.40 -4.49
N ASP A 58 12.82 9.76 -3.47
CA ASP A 58 14.13 10.07 -2.87
C ASP A 58 15.05 8.84 -2.89
N PRO A 59 15.93 8.72 -3.89
CA PRO A 59 16.79 7.55 -4.04
C PRO A 59 17.84 7.42 -2.92
N ALA A 60 18.22 8.52 -2.25
CA ALA A 60 19.16 8.45 -1.14
C ALA A 60 18.51 7.89 0.13
N VAL A 61 17.31 8.34 0.44
CA VAL A 61 16.50 7.79 1.55
C VAL A 61 16.15 6.33 1.25
N TRP A 62 15.74 6.01 0.01
CA TRP A 62 15.44 4.64 -0.37
C TRP A 62 16.64 3.72 -0.20
N ARG A 63 17.81 4.10 -0.70
CA ARG A 63 19.04 3.30 -0.55
C ARG A 63 19.35 3.03 0.92
N ALA A 64 19.25 4.04 1.78
CA ALA A 64 19.50 3.85 3.21
C ALA A 64 18.50 2.87 3.84
N MET A 65 17.20 2.98 3.53
CA MET A 65 16.20 2.03 4.00
C MET A 65 16.44 0.62 3.44
N ALA A 66 16.73 0.51 2.16
CA ALA A 66 16.87 -0.76 1.47
C ALA A 66 18.11 -1.53 1.93
N THR A 67 19.29 -0.87 1.96
CA THR A 67 20.57 -1.55 2.18
C THR A 67 21.09 -1.45 3.62
N GLU A 68 20.96 -0.28 4.28
CA GLU A 68 21.46 -0.13 5.66
C GLU A 68 20.53 -0.80 6.69
N LEU A 69 19.19 -0.77 6.43
CA LEU A 69 18.19 -1.39 7.31
C LEU A 69 17.61 -2.69 6.77
N GLY A 70 17.94 -3.09 5.54
CA GLY A 70 17.41 -4.31 4.92
C GLY A 70 15.90 -4.26 4.62
N CYS A 71 15.27 -3.08 4.59
CA CYS A 71 13.84 -2.96 4.41
C CYS A 71 13.36 -3.46 3.03
N ALA A 72 14.22 -3.49 2.01
CA ALA A 72 13.89 -4.01 0.69
C ALA A 72 13.59 -5.52 0.71
N GLY A 73 14.34 -6.28 1.50
CA GLY A 73 14.29 -7.74 1.55
C GLY A 73 13.46 -8.33 2.69
N LEU A 74 12.71 -7.53 3.47
CA LEU A 74 11.99 -8.04 4.65
C LEU A 74 11.11 -9.25 4.37
N LEU A 75 10.29 -9.21 3.32
CA LEU A 75 9.34 -10.28 2.96
C LEU A 75 9.98 -11.41 2.16
N ILE A 76 11.21 -11.22 1.69
CA ILE A 76 11.90 -12.18 0.82
C ILE A 76 12.55 -13.26 1.70
N PRO A 77 12.42 -14.55 1.36
CA PRO A 77 13.05 -15.64 2.10
C PRO A 77 14.57 -15.52 2.18
N GLU A 78 15.16 -16.08 3.24
CA GLU A 78 16.62 -16.06 3.46
C GLU A 78 17.41 -16.74 2.34
N ASP A 79 16.88 -17.81 1.74
CA ASP A 79 17.49 -18.53 0.62
C ASP A 79 17.55 -17.69 -0.67
N SER A 80 16.74 -16.64 -0.76
CA SER A 80 16.76 -15.65 -1.84
C SER A 80 17.43 -14.34 -1.43
N GLY A 81 18.15 -14.32 -0.29
CA GLY A 81 18.92 -13.18 0.19
C GLY A 81 18.13 -12.16 1.02
N GLY A 82 16.89 -12.46 1.37
CA GLY A 82 16.05 -11.60 2.20
C GLY A 82 16.15 -11.90 3.70
N ALA A 83 15.27 -11.28 4.49
CA ALA A 83 15.21 -11.45 5.94
C ALA A 83 14.22 -12.55 6.40
N GLY A 84 13.37 -13.07 5.50
CA GLY A 84 12.34 -14.04 5.86
C GLY A 84 11.32 -13.54 6.89
N ALA A 85 11.20 -12.22 7.04
CA ALA A 85 10.28 -11.60 7.98
C ALA A 85 8.81 -11.71 7.51
N SER A 86 7.89 -11.38 8.39
CA SER A 86 6.47 -11.46 8.09
C SER A 86 5.87 -10.12 7.66
N TYR A 87 4.59 -10.14 7.28
CA TYR A 87 3.83 -8.91 7.02
C TYR A 87 3.66 -8.03 8.26
N ARG A 88 3.94 -8.52 9.47
CA ARG A 88 3.90 -7.71 10.69
C ARG A 88 5.06 -6.71 10.72
N GLU A 89 6.27 -7.16 10.43
CA GLU A 89 7.45 -6.29 10.30
C GLU A 89 7.32 -5.34 9.11
N ALA A 90 6.79 -5.83 7.98
CA ALA A 90 6.50 -4.97 6.84
C ALA A 90 5.47 -3.86 7.16
N ALA A 91 4.48 -4.15 8.01
CA ALA A 91 3.50 -3.18 8.47
C ALA A 91 4.12 -2.10 9.36
N VAL A 92 5.11 -2.45 10.19
CA VAL A 92 5.88 -1.49 10.99
C VAL A 92 6.58 -0.47 10.08
N VAL A 93 7.28 -0.95 9.05
CA VAL A 93 7.96 -0.06 8.09
C VAL A 93 6.95 0.80 7.32
N ALA A 94 5.82 0.22 6.88
CA ALA A 94 4.76 0.97 6.21
C ALA A 94 4.17 2.07 7.11
N GLU A 95 3.94 1.79 8.41
CA GLU A 95 3.46 2.78 9.39
C GLU A 95 4.45 3.95 9.50
N GLU A 96 5.76 3.67 9.58
CA GLU A 96 6.78 4.71 9.71
C GLU A 96 7.00 5.51 8.41
N THR A 97 6.91 4.88 7.24
CA THR A 97 6.94 5.60 5.95
C THR A 97 5.74 6.53 5.80
N GLY A 98 4.57 6.11 6.28
CA GLY A 98 3.38 6.97 6.35
C GLY A 98 3.52 8.12 7.32
N TYR A 99 4.07 7.86 8.51
CA TYR A 99 4.32 8.88 9.53
C TYR A 99 5.27 9.98 9.04
N ALA A 100 6.30 9.62 8.28
CA ALA A 100 7.26 10.54 7.69
C ALA A 100 6.80 11.13 6.33
N VAL A 101 5.75 10.60 5.72
CA VAL A 101 5.34 10.89 4.31
C VAL A 101 6.53 10.68 3.36
N ALA A 102 7.32 9.63 3.61
CA ALA A 102 8.56 9.39 2.89
C ALA A 102 8.30 9.10 1.39
N PRO A 103 9.00 9.81 0.47
CA PRO A 103 8.86 9.59 -0.97
C PRO A 103 9.74 8.44 -1.46
N VAL A 104 9.44 7.22 -1.02
CA VAL A 104 10.21 6.00 -1.32
C VAL A 104 9.30 4.91 -1.90
N PRO A 105 9.81 4.03 -2.79
CA PRO A 105 9.02 3.00 -3.45
C PRO A 105 8.80 1.76 -2.57
N TYR A 106 8.74 1.90 -1.25
CA TYR A 106 8.58 0.79 -0.32
C TYR A 106 7.31 -0.01 -0.59
N LEU A 107 6.16 0.69 -0.74
CA LEU A 107 4.88 0.03 -0.97
C LEU A 107 4.85 -0.69 -2.32
N GLY A 108 5.32 -0.06 -3.39
CA GLY A 108 5.28 -0.64 -4.75
C GLY A 108 6.27 -1.77 -4.92
N SER A 109 7.52 -1.58 -4.52
CA SER A 109 8.60 -2.54 -4.73
C SER A 109 8.68 -3.60 -3.65
N SER A 110 8.96 -3.21 -2.39
CA SER A 110 9.20 -4.18 -1.31
C SER A 110 7.95 -4.91 -0.84
N VAL A 111 6.76 -4.38 -1.13
CA VAL A 111 5.50 -5.02 -0.74
C VAL A 111 4.78 -5.61 -1.95
N VAL A 112 4.28 -4.77 -2.86
CA VAL A 112 3.36 -5.22 -3.92
C VAL A 112 4.07 -6.11 -4.93
N ALA A 113 5.19 -5.65 -5.49
CA ALA A 113 5.95 -6.40 -6.48
C ALA A 113 6.58 -7.67 -5.86
N THR A 114 7.17 -7.54 -4.68
CA THR A 114 7.72 -8.68 -3.94
C THR A 114 6.65 -9.73 -3.67
N ALA A 115 5.50 -9.36 -3.10
CA ALA A 115 4.42 -10.31 -2.82
C ALA A 115 3.90 -11.01 -4.08
N ALA A 116 3.91 -10.33 -5.23
CA ALA A 116 3.51 -10.92 -6.51
C ALA A 116 4.52 -11.98 -7.01
N LEU A 117 5.77 -11.93 -6.55
CA LEU A 117 6.86 -12.83 -6.95
C LEU A 117 7.12 -13.99 -5.97
N LEU A 118 6.75 -13.85 -4.69
CA LEU A 118 7.12 -14.85 -3.65
C LEU A 118 6.74 -16.28 -4.00
N GLY A 119 5.62 -16.49 -4.69
CA GLY A 119 5.17 -17.84 -5.09
C GLY A 119 5.88 -18.41 -6.33
N SER A 120 6.58 -17.59 -7.10
CA SER A 120 7.19 -17.98 -8.38
C SER A 120 8.64 -18.50 -8.23
N GLY A 121 9.31 -18.16 -7.13
CA GLY A 121 10.75 -18.42 -6.95
C GLY A 121 11.63 -17.78 -8.02
N ASP A 122 11.21 -16.62 -8.56
CA ASP A 122 11.93 -15.92 -9.62
C ASP A 122 13.21 -15.24 -9.10
N ASP A 123 14.30 -15.35 -9.87
CA ASP A 123 15.62 -14.79 -9.51
C ASP A 123 15.62 -13.29 -9.25
N LEU A 124 14.59 -12.56 -9.73
CA LEU A 124 14.41 -11.13 -9.46
C LEU A 124 14.31 -10.84 -7.94
N LEU A 125 13.82 -11.81 -7.14
CA LEU A 125 13.75 -11.67 -5.69
C LEU A 125 15.10 -11.36 -5.06
N THR A 126 16.20 -11.93 -5.57
CA THR A 126 17.56 -11.67 -5.05
C THR A 126 17.97 -10.20 -5.25
N GLY A 127 17.72 -9.64 -6.43
CA GLY A 127 18.02 -8.24 -6.71
C GLY A 127 17.14 -7.27 -5.89
N LEU A 128 15.86 -7.63 -5.69
CA LEU A 128 14.94 -6.87 -4.82
C LEU A 128 15.39 -6.93 -3.36
N ALA A 129 15.83 -8.10 -2.89
CA ALA A 129 16.30 -8.28 -1.50
C ALA A 129 17.53 -7.43 -1.19
N ALA A 130 18.47 -7.36 -2.13
CA ALA A 130 19.68 -6.54 -2.02
C ALA A 130 19.37 -5.02 -2.10
N GLY A 131 18.19 -4.63 -2.61
CA GLY A 131 17.88 -3.23 -2.90
C GLY A 131 18.58 -2.68 -4.14
N ASP A 132 19.17 -3.55 -4.95
CA ASP A 132 19.86 -3.20 -6.20
C ASP A 132 18.87 -2.94 -7.35
N VAL A 133 17.68 -3.53 -7.25
CA VAL A 133 16.60 -3.44 -8.23
C VAL A 133 15.32 -3.02 -7.53
N THR A 134 14.54 -2.18 -8.18
CA THR A 134 13.17 -1.84 -7.78
C THR A 134 12.17 -2.34 -8.82
N ALA A 135 10.98 -2.77 -8.40
CA ALA A 135 9.96 -3.24 -9.31
C ALA A 135 8.60 -2.61 -9.02
N ALA A 136 7.77 -2.50 -10.06
CA ALA A 136 6.38 -2.06 -9.92
C ALA A 136 5.43 -3.07 -10.57
N LEU A 137 4.40 -3.50 -9.85
CA LEU A 137 3.30 -4.26 -10.43
C LEU A 137 2.41 -3.31 -11.25
N THR A 138 2.28 -3.54 -12.55
CA THR A 138 1.58 -2.64 -13.47
C THR A 138 0.08 -2.83 -13.41
N VAL A 139 -0.52 -2.31 -12.34
CA VAL A 139 -1.96 -2.24 -12.11
C VAL A 139 -2.35 -0.81 -11.78
N PRO A 140 -3.57 -0.36 -12.13
CA PRO A 140 -4.04 0.95 -11.68
C PRO A 140 -3.99 1.07 -10.16
N PHE A 141 -3.46 2.15 -9.63
CA PHE A 141 -3.29 2.32 -8.17
C PHE A 141 -4.63 2.22 -7.40
N GLY A 142 -5.74 2.59 -8.04
CA GLY A 142 -7.09 2.42 -7.48
C GLY A 142 -7.69 1.02 -7.59
N GLN A 143 -6.94 0.02 -8.10
CA GLN A 143 -7.44 -1.33 -8.33
C GLN A 143 -7.84 -2.01 -7.02
N LEU A 144 -9.14 -2.28 -6.86
CA LEU A 144 -9.66 -3.04 -5.71
C LEU A 144 -9.15 -4.50 -5.79
N PRO A 145 -8.55 -5.06 -4.72
CA PRO A 145 -8.18 -6.47 -4.69
C PRO A 145 -9.39 -7.38 -4.96
N PRO A 146 -9.33 -8.26 -5.97
CA PRO A 146 -10.40 -9.21 -6.23
C PRO A 146 -10.42 -10.31 -5.17
N ARG A 147 -11.52 -11.07 -5.11
CA ARG A 147 -11.68 -12.14 -4.12
C ARG A 147 -10.96 -13.43 -4.48
N THR A 148 -10.65 -13.63 -5.75
CA THR A 148 -10.06 -14.87 -6.28
C THR A 148 -9.00 -14.56 -7.32
N ALA A 149 -8.08 -15.51 -7.54
CA ALA A 149 -7.04 -15.41 -8.55
C ALA A 149 -7.61 -15.23 -9.99
N GLN A 150 -8.76 -15.85 -10.30
CA GLN A 150 -9.41 -15.65 -11.59
C GLN A 150 -9.91 -14.20 -11.78
N GLY A 151 -10.32 -13.53 -10.70
CA GLY A 151 -10.65 -12.10 -10.72
C GLY A 151 -9.42 -11.21 -10.87
N ALA A 152 -8.25 -11.65 -10.40
CA ALA A 152 -6.98 -10.93 -10.53
C ALA A 152 -6.38 -10.99 -11.94
N ALA A 153 -6.79 -11.96 -12.73
CA ALA A 153 -6.24 -12.23 -14.06
C ALA A 153 -6.46 -11.11 -15.10
N ARG A 154 -7.23 -10.06 -14.80
CA ARG A 154 -7.55 -9.00 -15.76
C ARG A 154 -7.51 -7.58 -15.22
N PRO A 155 -6.48 -7.19 -14.44
CA PRO A 155 -6.43 -5.84 -13.85
C PRO A 155 -5.98 -4.76 -14.83
N GLY A 156 -5.53 -5.10 -16.06
CA GLY A 156 -4.95 -4.12 -16.96
C GLY A 156 -5.23 -4.38 -18.43
N GLY A 157 -5.18 -3.32 -19.24
CA GLY A 157 -5.39 -3.35 -20.68
C GLY A 157 -4.22 -3.93 -21.49
N VAL A 158 -3.30 -4.69 -20.88
CA VAL A 158 -2.15 -5.30 -21.57
C VAL A 158 -2.50 -6.69 -22.04
N ARG A 159 -2.17 -7.00 -23.28
CA ARG A 159 -2.40 -8.28 -23.92
C ARG A 159 -1.10 -8.92 -24.39
N VAL A 160 -1.05 -10.23 -24.35
CA VAL A 160 -0.02 -11.00 -25.03
C VAL A 160 -0.27 -10.91 -26.54
N VAL A 161 0.73 -10.45 -27.28
CA VAL A 161 0.79 -10.56 -28.74
C VAL A 161 1.59 -11.83 -29.07
N LEU A 162 1.36 -12.38 -30.26
CA LEU A 162 2.03 -13.61 -30.68
C LEU A 162 3.56 -13.48 -30.59
N HIS A 163 4.18 -14.54 -30.08
CA HIS A 163 5.63 -14.74 -30.11
C HIS A 163 6.16 -14.66 -31.54
N GLU A 164 7.18 -13.86 -31.79
CA GLU A 164 7.76 -13.72 -33.13
C GLU A 164 8.94 -14.72 -33.30
N PRO A 165 9.18 -15.22 -34.53
CA PRO A 165 10.36 -16.06 -34.79
C PRO A 165 11.64 -15.33 -34.40
N GLY A 166 12.43 -15.94 -33.53
CA GLY A 166 13.68 -15.36 -33.01
C GLY A 166 13.58 -14.76 -31.61
N ASP A 167 12.39 -14.68 -31.04
CA ASP A 167 12.25 -14.26 -29.64
C ASP A 167 12.89 -15.29 -28.70
N PRO A 168 13.53 -14.86 -27.60
CA PRO A 168 14.13 -15.77 -26.64
C PRO A 168 13.11 -16.71 -25.99
N PRO A 169 13.52 -17.92 -25.57
CA PRO A 169 12.61 -18.82 -24.85
C PRO A 169 12.10 -18.20 -23.57
N ARG A 170 10.87 -18.58 -23.14
CA ARG A 170 10.19 -18.05 -21.96
C ARG A 170 9.99 -16.53 -21.99
N THR A 171 9.74 -15.96 -23.18
CA THR A 171 9.36 -14.56 -23.34
C THR A 171 8.00 -14.41 -24.01
N MET A 172 7.36 -13.27 -23.82
CA MET A 172 6.11 -12.87 -24.48
C MET A 172 6.23 -11.43 -24.96
N ARG A 173 5.65 -11.11 -26.12
CA ARG A 173 5.47 -9.74 -26.55
C ARG A 173 4.18 -9.17 -26.01
N LEU A 174 4.27 -8.00 -25.41
CA LEU A 174 3.20 -7.35 -24.68
C LEU A 174 2.80 -6.07 -25.39
N SER A 175 1.48 -5.85 -25.56
CA SER A 175 0.94 -4.59 -26.10
C SER A 175 -0.29 -4.17 -25.32
N GLY A 176 -0.38 -2.86 -25.06
CA GLY A 176 -1.48 -2.26 -24.34
C GLY A 176 -1.05 -1.11 -23.45
N GLN A 177 -1.93 -0.66 -22.58
CA GLN A 177 -1.63 0.44 -21.66
C GLN A 177 -2.19 0.18 -20.27
N VAL A 178 -1.53 0.73 -19.26
CA VAL A 178 -2.01 0.77 -17.88
C VAL A 178 -1.87 2.20 -17.37
N LEU A 179 -2.95 2.74 -16.81
CA LEU A 179 -3.01 4.11 -16.33
C LEU A 179 -2.82 4.18 -14.82
N GLY A 180 -2.08 5.20 -14.36
CA GLY A 180 -1.96 5.53 -12.94
C GLY A 180 -1.27 4.45 -12.13
N VAL A 181 -0.15 3.92 -12.58
CA VAL A 181 0.67 2.93 -11.87
C VAL A 181 1.55 3.65 -10.84
N ALA A 182 1.44 3.25 -9.58
CA ALA A 182 2.26 3.79 -8.50
C ALA A 182 3.70 3.26 -8.58
N ASP A 183 4.65 4.10 -8.19
CA ASP A 183 6.09 3.82 -8.11
C ASP A 183 6.73 3.38 -9.44
N ALA A 184 6.00 3.47 -10.57
CA ALA A 184 6.52 3.09 -11.89
C ALA A 184 7.67 4.00 -12.37
N LEU A 185 7.71 5.27 -11.92
CA LEU A 185 8.76 6.22 -12.28
C LEU A 185 10.13 5.90 -11.64
N THR A 186 10.14 5.08 -10.60
CA THR A 186 11.36 4.69 -9.88
C THR A 186 11.68 3.21 -10.06
N ALA A 187 10.88 2.47 -10.84
CA ALA A 187 11.07 1.04 -11.03
C ALA A 187 12.06 0.76 -12.17
N ASP A 188 12.95 -0.20 -11.91
CA ASP A 188 13.86 -0.77 -12.91
C ASP A 188 13.17 -1.88 -13.72
N VAL A 189 12.17 -2.55 -13.12
CA VAL A 189 11.45 -3.66 -13.71
C VAL A 189 9.94 -3.50 -13.51
N TYR A 190 9.18 -3.73 -14.57
CA TYR A 190 7.72 -3.80 -14.52
C TYR A 190 7.26 -5.25 -14.48
N LEU A 191 6.47 -5.60 -13.47
CA LEU A 191 5.72 -6.84 -13.42
C LEU A 191 4.38 -6.63 -14.10
N VAL A 192 4.21 -7.20 -15.28
CA VAL A 192 3.07 -6.93 -16.16
C VAL A 192 2.13 -8.12 -16.19
N PRO A 193 0.92 -8.01 -15.59
CA PRO A 193 -0.14 -8.98 -15.82
C PRO A 193 -0.68 -8.82 -17.25
N ALA A 194 -0.51 -9.85 -18.08
CA ALA A 194 -0.87 -9.81 -19.48
C ALA A 194 -1.98 -10.82 -19.81
N ASP A 195 -3.09 -10.31 -20.37
CA ASP A 195 -4.21 -11.14 -20.81
C ASP A 195 -3.86 -11.88 -22.11
N GLY A 196 -4.05 -13.19 -22.10
CA GLY A 196 -3.72 -14.04 -23.22
C GLY A 196 -4.02 -15.50 -22.95
N ARG A 197 -3.54 -16.36 -23.85
CA ARG A 197 -3.58 -17.82 -23.68
C ARG A 197 -2.18 -18.38 -23.94
N PRO A 198 -1.40 -18.61 -22.85
CA PRO A 198 -1.75 -18.51 -21.43
C PRO A 198 -1.85 -17.04 -20.95
N PHE A 199 -2.58 -16.80 -19.85
CA PHE A 199 -2.43 -15.58 -19.04
C PHE A 199 -1.04 -15.57 -18.43
N GLY A 200 -0.35 -14.42 -18.42
CA GLY A 200 1.03 -14.33 -17.96
C GLY A 200 1.26 -13.20 -16.94
N LEU A 201 2.18 -13.43 -16.01
CA LEU A 201 2.88 -12.39 -15.28
C LEU A 201 4.28 -12.31 -15.88
N CYS A 202 4.64 -11.18 -16.46
CA CYS A 202 5.89 -10.98 -17.17
C CYS A 202 6.72 -9.89 -16.51
N ALA A 203 8.03 -10.10 -16.40
CA ALA A 203 9.00 -9.08 -16.03
C ALA A 203 9.50 -8.37 -17.29
N VAL A 204 9.36 -7.05 -17.33
CA VAL A 204 9.79 -6.18 -18.44
C VAL A 204 10.77 -5.17 -17.88
N ASP A 205 11.95 -5.06 -18.47
CA ASP A 205 12.92 -4.00 -18.13
C ASP A 205 12.30 -2.63 -18.43
N ALA A 206 12.45 -1.67 -17.53
CA ALA A 206 11.89 -0.34 -17.71
C ALA A 206 12.49 0.41 -18.92
N ALA A 207 13.71 0.06 -19.29
CA ALA A 207 14.41 0.60 -20.47
C ALA A 207 14.22 -0.24 -21.75
N ALA A 208 13.36 -1.30 -21.72
CA ALA A 208 13.16 -2.16 -22.89
C ALA A 208 12.51 -1.40 -24.06
N ASP A 209 12.87 -1.81 -25.27
CA ASP A 209 12.22 -1.33 -26.48
C ASP A 209 10.71 -1.58 -26.43
N GLY A 210 9.92 -0.58 -26.86
CA GLY A 210 8.46 -0.65 -26.85
C GLY A 210 7.81 -0.30 -25.51
N VAL A 211 8.58 0.12 -24.50
CA VAL A 211 8.05 0.67 -23.25
C VAL A 211 8.05 2.20 -23.32
N THR A 212 6.90 2.79 -23.03
CA THR A 212 6.76 4.25 -22.89
C THR A 212 6.16 4.55 -21.51
N LEU A 213 6.81 5.44 -20.78
CA LEU A 213 6.44 5.88 -19.44
C LEU A 213 6.10 7.38 -19.49
N ALA A 214 4.89 7.74 -19.04
CA ALA A 214 4.43 9.13 -18.97
C ALA A 214 4.05 9.48 -17.54
N PRO A 215 4.73 10.46 -16.89
CA PRO A 215 4.35 10.93 -15.57
C PRO A 215 2.94 11.51 -15.55
N VAL A 216 2.17 11.21 -14.50
CA VAL A 216 0.83 11.76 -14.27
C VAL A 216 0.88 12.78 -13.14
N THR A 217 0.21 13.92 -13.33
CA THR A 217 0.06 14.90 -12.26
C THR A 217 -0.79 14.29 -11.14
N SER A 218 -0.16 13.92 -10.04
CA SER A 218 -0.81 13.34 -8.86
C SER A 218 -1.11 14.39 -7.81
N LEU A 219 -2.20 14.20 -7.05
CA LEU A 219 -2.48 15.00 -5.87
C LEU A 219 -1.36 14.84 -4.83
N ASP A 220 -0.88 13.63 -4.64
CA ASP A 220 0.22 13.29 -3.73
C ASP A 220 1.53 13.18 -4.52
N ALA A 221 2.32 14.26 -4.50
CA ALA A 221 3.62 14.28 -5.16
C ALA A 221 4.69 13.43 -4.44
N THR A 222 4.42 12.95 -3.23
CA THR A 222 5.31 12.05 -2.50
C THR A 222 5.15 10.57 -2.94
N ARG A 223 4.10 10.27 -3.73
CA ARG A 223 3.92 9.00 -4.45
C ARG A 223 3.56 9.29 -5.90
N PRO A 224 4.55 9.44 -6.76
CA PRO A 224 4.32 9.72 -8.17
C PRO A 224 3.63 8.55 -8.87
N LEU A 225 2.74 8.89 -9.80
CA LEU A 225 2.05 7.94 -10.66
C LEU A 225 2.51 8.11 -12.10
N ALA A 226 2.47 7.04 -12.88
CA ALA A 226 2.71 7.12 -14.31
C ALA A 226 1.73 6.25 -15.10
N ASP A 227 1.52 6.65 -16.35
CA ASP A 227 0.88 5.84 -17.37
C ASP A 227 1.96 5.08 -18.14
N LEU A 228 1.71 3.80 -18.37
CA LEU A 228 2.60 2.90 -19.09
C LEU A 228 1.95 2.44 -20.37
N VAL A 229 2.72 2.49 -21.47
CA VAL A 229 2.33 1.93 -22.78
C VAL A 229 3.37 0.89 -23.17
N PHE A 230 2.89 -0.27 -23.58
CA PHE A 230 3.68 -1.36 -24.15
C PHE A 230 3.31 -1.51 -25.64
N ASP A 231 4.28 -1.41 -26.51
CA ASP A 231 4.15 -1.64 -27.94
C ASP A 231 5.09 -2.78 -28.36
N LYS A 232 4.56 -4.01 -28.33
CA LYS A 232 5.33 -5.25 -28.57
C LYS A 232 6.57 -5.39 -27.66
N ALA A 233 6.54 -4.78 -26.49
CA ALA A 233 7.64 -4.89 -25.53
C ALA A 233 7.88 -6.35 -25.15
N LEU A 234 9.14 -6.76 -25.09
CA LEU A 234 9.52 -8.12 -24.75
C LEU A 234 9.55 -8.30 -23.25
N GLY A 235 8.69 -9.20 -22.73
CA GLY A 235 8.64 -9.55 -21.32
C GLY A 235 9.11 -11.00 -21.08
N ARG A 236 9.97 -11.20 -20.08
CA ARG A 236 10.33 -12.52 -19.56
C ARG A 236 9.16 -13.07 -18.73
N VAL A 237 8.74 -14.29 -19.03
CA VAL A 237 7.66 -14.97 -18.29
C VAL A 237 8.14 -15.34 -16.88
N VAL A 238 7.47 -14.82 -15.88
CA VAL A 238 7.64 -15.12 -14.45
C VAL A 238 6.74 -16.30 -14.06
N ALA A 239 5.43 -16.16 -14.34
CA ALA A 239 4.43 -17.16 -14.03
C ALA A 239 3.32 -17.17 -15.10
N VAL A 240 2.54 -18.24 -15.16
CA VAL A 240 1.43 -18.36 -16.11
C VAL A 240 0.16 -18.89 -15.43
N ASN A 241 -0.99 -18.57 -16.03
CA ASN A 241 -2.33 -19.04 -15.64
C ASN A 241 -2.64 -18.82 -14.14
N GLU A 242 -2.90 -19.87 -13.39
CA GLU A 242 -3.30 -19.82 -11.99
C GLU A 242 -2.20 -19.24 -11.09
N GLU A 243 -0.95 -19.60 -11.33
CA GLU A 243 0.21 -19.08 -10.60
C GLU A 243 0.38 -17.58 -10.81
N ALA A 244 0.28 -17.10 -12.06
CA ALA A 244 0.30 -15.67 -12.36
C ALA A 244 -0.86 -14.93 -11.68
N GLY A 245 -2.07 -15.49 -11.72
CA GLY A 245 -3.24 -14.92 -11.05
C GLY A 245 -3.07 -14.88 -9.53
N ALA A 246 -2.50 -15.92 -8.94
CA ALA A 246 -2.22 -15.97 -7.50
C ALA A 246 -1.18 -14.92 -7.09
N GLY A 247 -0.10 -14.75 -7.86
CA GLY A 247 0.90 -13.72 -7.62
C GLY A 247 0.31 -12.30 -7.67
N VAL A 248 -0.44 -11.97 -8.71
CA VAL A 248 -1.12 -10.67 -8.81
C VAL A 248 -2.07 -10.43 -7.63
N LEU A 249 -2.83 -11.45 -7.24
CA LEU A 249 -3.73 -11.38 -6.10
C LEU A 249 -2.97 -11.13 -4.79
N ALA A 250 -1.87 -11.85 -4.56
CA ALA A 250 -1.02 -11.67 -3.38
C ALA A 250 -0.47 -10.24 -3.30
N GLY A 251 0.04 -9.70 -4.41
CA GLY A 251 0.51 -8.32 -4.48
C GLY A 251 -0.58 -7.30 -4.14
N LEU A 252 -1.79 -7.46 -4.67
CA LEU A 252 -2.91 -6.56 -4.39
C LEU A 252 -3.38 -6.64 -2.93
N TRP A 253 -3.45 -7.83 -2.32
CA TRP A 253 -3.81 -7.99 -0.90
C TRP A 253 -2.74 -7.41 0.02
N ALA A 254 -1.46 -7.71 -0.25
CA ALA A 254 -0.34 -7.14 0.50
C ALA A 254 -0.31 -5.61 0.40
N GLY A 255 -0.48 -5.08 -0.82
CA GLY A 255 -0.54 -3.65 -1.06
C GLY A 255 -1.67 -2.96 -0.29
N ALA A 256 -2.87 -3.52 -0.30
CA ALA A 256 -4.01 -2.96 0.44
C ALA A 256 -3.78 -2.98 1.96
N ALA A 257 -3.24 -4.07 2.52
CA ALA A 257 -2.98 -4.19 3.95
C ALA A 257 -1.86 -3.25 4.41
N MET A 258 -0.74 -3.21 3.68
CA MET A 258 0.40 -2.35 4.04
C MET A 258 0.07 -0.87 3.82
N LEU A 259 -0.75 -0.53 2.82
CA LEU A 259 -1.27 0.83 2.69
C LEU A 259 -2.18 1.22 3.86
N ALA A 260 -2.95 0.30 4.43
CA ALA A 260 -3.72 0.59 5.64
C ALA A 260 -2.79 0.92 6.83
N SER A 261 -1.67 0.22 6.98
CA SER A 261 -0.65 0.53 7.99
C SER A 261 0.03 1.88 7.73
N GLU A 262 0.32 2.21 6.48
CA GLU A 262 0.84 3.52 6.10
C GLU A 262 -0.17 4.65 6.44
N GLN A 263 -1.46 4.44 6.15
CA GLN A 263 -2.51 5.39 6.49
C GLN A 263 -2.64 5.59 8.02
N LEU A 264 -2.44 4.54 8.80
CA LEU A 264 -2.34 4.64 10.26
C LEU A 264 -1.17 5.55 10.67
N GLY A 265 -0.01 5.41 10.03
CA GLY A 265 1.15 6.27 10.26
C GLY A 265 0.86 7.74 9.97
N VAL A 266 0.20 8.02 8.83
CA VAL A 266 -0.25 9.38 8.47
C VAL A 266 -1.21 9.95 9.53
N ALA A 267 -2.22 9.17 9.96
CA ALA A 267 -3.18 9.59 10.97
C ALA A 267 -2.51 9.88 12.32
N GLN A 268 -1.58 9.01 12.74
CA GLN A 268 -0.83 9.20 13.98
C GLN A 268 0.03 10.48 13.92
N ARG A 269 0.70 10.73 12.78
CA ARG A 269 1.49 11.96 12.61
C ARG A 269 0.65 13.22 12.70
N CYS A 270 -0.54 13.22 12.06
CA CYS A 270 -1.49 14.33 12.14
C CYS A 270 -1.90 14.60 13.58
N LEU A 271 -2.24 13.56 14.33
CA LEU A 271 -2.63 13.68 15.73
C LEU A 271 -1.49 14.23 16.59
N ASP A 272 -0.29 13.65 16.53
CA ASP A 272 0.88 14.05 17.33
C ASP A 272 1.26 15.51 17.08
N MET A 273 1.32 15.91 15.81
CA MET A 273 1.68 17.25 15.40
C MET A 273 0.63 18.28 15.85
N THR A 274 -0.64 17.93 15.75
CA THR A 274 -1.73 18.80 16.16
C THR A 274 -1.78 18.97 17.68
N VAL A 275 -1.60 17.86 18.42
CA VAL A 275 -1.53 17.91 19.90
C VAL A 275 -0.36 18.75 20.37
N ALA A 276 0.81 18.63 19.74
CA ALA A 276 1.98 19.48 20.05
C ALA A 276 1.66 20.96 19.81
N TYR A 277 1.14 21.29 18.63
CA TYR A 277 0.80 22.67 18.26
C TYR A 277 -0.20 23.31 19.21
N VAL A 278 -1.33 22.66 19.53
CA VAL A 278 -2.37 23.25 20.38
C VAL A 278 -1.94 23.40 21.84
N LYS A 279 -0.92 22.67 22.31
CA LYS A 279 -0.29 22.86 23.64
C LYS A 279 0.57 24.11 23.69
N GLU A 280 1.24 24.47 22.61
CA GLU A 280 2.17 25.59 22.53
C GLU A 280 1.49 26.90 22.09
N ARG A 281 0.51 26.83 21.19
CA ARG A 281 -0.17 28.00 20.64
C ARG A 281 -1.06 28.66 21.69
N HIS A 282 -0.83 29.93 21.97
CA HIS A 282 -1.63 30.74 22.90
C HIS A 282 -2.59 31.67 22.18
N GLN A 283 -3.85 31.71 22.62
CA GLN A 283 -4.88 32.68 22.30
C GLN A 283 -5.77 32.89 23.54
N PHE A 284 -6.33 34.10 23.71
CA PHE A 284 -7.15 34.44 24.89
C PHE A 284 -6.44 34.12 26.21
N ALA A 285 -5.16 34.48 26.31
CA ALA A 285 -4.29 34.34 27.47
C ALA A 285 -4.06 32.91 27.96
N ARG A 286 -4.29 31.87 27.12
CA ARG A 286 -4.06 30.45 27.47
C ARG A 286 -3.73 29.62 26.24
N PRO A 287 -3.14 28.41 26.40
CA PRO A 287 -2.97 27.49 25.31
C PRO A 287 -4.30 27.15 24.66
N VAL A 288 -4.36 27.14 23.31
CA VAL A 288 -5.61 26.84 22.61
C VAL A 288 -6.10 25.42 22.88
N GLY A 289 -5.24 24.47 23.16
CA GLY A 289 -5.57 23.12 23.59
C GLY A 289 -6.27 23.05 24.94
N SER A 290 -6.37 24.14 25.72
CA SER A 290 -7.14 24.18 26.96
C SER A 290 -8.66 24.28 26.72
N PHE A 291 -9.11 24.65 25.51
CA PHE A 291 -10.53 24.74 25.18
C PHE A 291 -11.14 23.34 24.98
N GLN A 292 -12.27 23.07 25.63
CA GLN A 292 -12.91 21.75 25.61
C GLN A 292 -13.28 21.31 24.18
N ALA A 293 -13.75 22.21 23.33
CA ALA A 293 -14.13 21.88 21.97
C ALA A 293 -12.95 21.27 21.17
N LEU A 294 -11.71 21.79 21.37
CA LEU A 294 -10.53 21.24 20.69
C LEU A 294 -10.10 19.92 21.31
N LYS A 295 -10.22 19.78 22.65
CA LYS A 295 -9.92 18.50 23.31
C LYS A 295 -10.83 17.38 22.84
N HIS A 296 -12.14 17.66 22.66
CA HIS A 296 -13.11 16.66 22.21
C HIS A 296 -12.80 16.22 20.79
N ARG A 297 -12.54 17.15 19.86
CA ARG A 297 -12.13 16.82 18.49
C ARG A 297 -10.88 15.94 18.45
N LEU A 298 -9.85 16.28 19.22
CA LEU A 298 -8.62 15.49 19.29
C LEU A 298 -8.84 14.12 19.97
N ALA A 299 -9.78 14.03 20.92
CA ALA A 299 -10.16 12.74 21.53
C ALA A 299 -10.89 11.84 20.51
N ASP A 300 -11.75 12.41 19.66
CA ASP A 300 -12.42 11.66 18.59
C ASP A 300 -11.38 11.12 17.58
N VAL A 301 -10.45 11.96 17.12
CA VAL A 301 -9.34 11.53 16.26
C VAL A 301 -8.50 10.44 16.91
N TRP A 302 -8.19 10.57 18.22
CA TRP A 302 -7.43 9.55 18.95
C TRP A 302 -8.15 8.20 19.01
N ILE A 303 -9.48 8.21 19.21
CA ILE A 303 -10.31 7.00 19.18
C ILE A 303 -10.22 6.32 17.81
N GLU A 304 -10.39 7.09 16.73
CA GLU A 304 -10.33 6.57 15.35
C GLU A 304 -8.95 5.99 15.03
N VAL A 305 -7.86 6.69 15.39
CA VAL A 305 -6.48 6.20 15.23
C VAL A 305 -6.25 4.89 16.00
N THR A 306 -6.83 4.79 17.21
CA THR A 306 -6.70 3.57 18.03
C THR A 306 -7.44 2.39 17.40
N GLN A 307 -8.64 2.61 16.85
CA GLN A 307 -9.40 1.59 16.11
C GLN A 307 -8.69 1.19 14.80
N ALA A 308 -8.19 2.18 14.04
CA ALA A 308 -7.43 1.95 12.82
C ALA A 308 -6.17 1.10 13.09
N ARG A 309 -5.48 1.36 14.21
CA ARG A 309 -4.30 0.57 14.62
C ARG A 309 -4.65 -0.89 14.84
N ALA A 310 -5.74 -1.18 15.54
CA ALA A 310 -6.18 -2.55 15.76
C ALA A 310 -6.52 -3.24 14.43
N ALA A 311 -7.22 -2.55 13.52
CA ALA A 311 -7.60 -3.09 12.22
C ALA A 311 -6.37 -3.34 11.31
N ALA A 312 -5.42 -2.40 11.23
CA ALA A 312 -4.19 -2.55 10.43
C ALA A 312 -3.34 -3.73 10.92
N ARG A 313 -3.12 -3.83 12.25
CA ARG A 313 -2.35 -4.92 12.84
C ARG A 313 -3.03 -6.28 12.67
N TYR A 314 -4.35 -6.33 12.73
CA TYR A 314 -5.10 -7.55 12.45
C TYR A 314 -4.92 -8.00 11.00
N ALA A 315 -5.00 -7.08 10.04
CA ALA A 315 -4.78 -7.39 8.63
C ALA A 315 -3.35 -7.90 8.36
N ALA A 316 -2.34 -7.28 8.96
CA ALA A 316 -0.95 -7.72 8.87
C ALA A 316 -0.74 -9.12 9.48
N ALA A 317 -1.36 -9.39 10.64
CA ALA A 317 -1.28 -10.70 11.29
C ALA A 317 -1.98 -11.81 10.47
N CYS A 318 -3.15 -11.53 9.88
CA CYS A 318 -3.83 -12.48 9.00
C CYS A 318 -3.01 -12.80 7.75
N LEU A 319 -2.39 -11.80 7.13
CA LEU A 319 -1.49 -12.01 5.99
C LEU A 319 -0.26 -12.85 6.39
N ALA A 320 0.34 -12.55 7.54
CA ALA A 320 1.53 -13.24 8.04
C ALA A 320 1.31 -14.74 8.25
N THR A 321 0.09 -15.13 8.61
CA THR A 321 -0.26 -16.54 8.88
C THR A 321 -1.04 -17.22 7.76
N GLY A 322 -1.37 -16.50 6.68
CA GLY A 322 -2.24 -17.01 5.62
C GLY A 322 -3.66 -17.33 6.13
N ASP A 323 -4.15 -16.57 7.11
CA ASP A 323 -5.44 -16.79 7.75
C ASP A 323 -6.60 -16.65 6.75
N ALA A 324 -7.61 -17.49 6.89
CA ALA A 324 -8.82 -17.45 6.05
C ALA A 324 -9.59 -16.13 6.18
N ASP A 325 -9.43 -15.41 7.29
CA ASP A 325 -10.04 -14.10 7.53
C ASP A 325 -9.30 -12.95 6.81
N THR A 326 -8.16 -13.20 6.13
CA THR A 326 -7.38 -12.17 5.41
C THR A 326 -8.26 -11.25 4.55
N PRO A 327 -9.19 -11.72 3.72
CA PRO A 327 -10.04 -10.83 2.92
C PRO A 327 -10.90 -9.87 3.77
N VAL A 328 -11.43 -10.37 4.89
CA VAL A 328 -12.23 -9.56 5.82
C VAL A 328 -11.35 -8.56 6.55
N ALA A 329 -10.20 -9.01 7.08
CA ALA A 329 -9.26 -8.19 7.83
C ALA A 329 -8.71 -7.03 7.00
N VAL A 330 -8.30 -7.30 5.75
CA VAL A 330 -7.78 -6.28 4.83
C VAL A 330 -8.87 -5.29 4.43
N ALA A 331 -10.08 -5.76 4.12
CA ALA A 331 -11.19 -4.86 3.78
C ALA A 331 -11.58 -3.97 4.96
N LEU A 332 -11.58 -4.51 6.20
CA LEU A 332 -11.81 -3.75 7.43
C LEU A 332 -10.72 -2.69 7.63
N ALA A 333 -9.45 -3.09 7.53
CA ALA A 333 -8.31 -2.18 7.71
C ALA A 333 -8.33 -1.04 6.70
N LYS A 334 -8.54 -1.33 5.40
CA LYS A 334 -8.62 -0.29 4.37
C LYS A 334 -9.78 0.67 4.59
N ALA A 335 -10.94 0.19 5.03
CA ALA A 335 -12.08 1.04 5.33
C ALA A 335 -11.79 1.94 6.53
N ALA A 336 -11.32 1.39 7.65
CA ALA A 336 -11.08 2.12 8.89
C ALA A 336 -9.88 3.09 8.77
N CYS A 337 -8.72 2.61 8.30
CA CYS A 337 -7.52 3.43 8.22
C CYS A 337 -7.64 4.54 7.16
N GLY A 338 -8.35 4.27 6.05
CA GLY A 338 -8.58 5.27 5.01
C GLY A 338 -9.41 6.46 5.50
N GLU A 339 -10.44 6.20 6.29
CA GLU A 339 -11.27 7.26 6.89
C GLU A 339 -10.53 7.99 8.01
N ALA A 340 -9.90 7.24 8.92
CA ALA A 340 -9.15 7.83 10.03
C ALA A 340 -8.01 8.73 9.54
N ALA A 341 -7.27 8.34 8.50
CA ALA A 341 -6.20 9.16 7.94
C ALA A 341 -6.72 10.47 7.33
N VAL A 342 -7.81 10.40 6.58
CA VAL A 342 -8.41 11.58 5.97
C VAL A 342 -8.95 12.52 7.05
N HIS A 343 -9.71 12.01 8.02
CA HIS A 343 -10.27 12.84 9.09
C HIS A 343 -9.16 13.46 9.96
N ALA A 344 -8.17 12.67 10.37
CA ALA A 344 -7.04 13.19 11.15
C ALA A 344 -6.26 14.29 10.40
N ALA A 345 -6.09 14.15 9.08
CA ALA A 345 -5.40 15.15 8.28
C ALA A 345 -6.24 16.43 8.07
N GLU A 346 -7.56 16.32 7.90
CA GLU A 346 -8.49 17.46 7.85
C GLU A 346 -8.50 18.20 9.18
N GLU A 347 -8.57 17.50 10.31
CA GLU A 347 -8.47 18.07 11.64
C GLU A 347 -7.11 18.74 11.90
N CYS A 348 -6.02 18.13 11.42
CA CYS A 348 -4.69 18.71 11.50
C CYS A 348 -4.64 20.06 10.78
N VAL A 349 -5.09 20.13 9.52
CA VAL A 349 -5.16 21.40 8.79
C VAL A 349 -6.02 22.42 9.53
N GLN A 350 -7.23 22.03 9.95
CA GLN A 350 -8.18 22.92 10.61
C GLN A 350 -7.64 23.47 11.94
N LEU A 351 -7.03 22.64 12.78
CA LEU A 351 -6.59 23.01 14.12
C LEU A 351 -5.26 23.79 14.14
N HIS A 352 -4.48 23.74 13.05
CA HIS A 352 -3.34 24.64 12.85
C HIS A 352 -3.77 26.05 12.38
N GLY A 353 -5.03 26.23 11.96
CA GLY A 353 -5.54 27.52 11.49
C GLY A 353 -4.81 28.00 10.23
N GLY A 354 -4.51 29.29 10.15
CA GLY A 354 -3.94 29.90 8.94
C GLY A 354 -2.66 29.21 8.44
N ILE A 355 -1.76 28.79 9.34
CA ILE A 355 -0.52 28.14 8.94
C ILE A 355 -0.76 26.75 8.30
N GLY A 356 -1.81 26.04 8.72
CA GLY A 356 -2.16 24.74 8.15
C GLY A 356 -2.52 24.77 6.66
N PHE A 357 -2.84 25.95 6.11
CA PHE A 357 -3.14 26.17 4.68
C PHE A 357 -1.93 26.64 3.88
N THR A 358 -0.79 26.86 4.50
CA THR A 358 0.40 27.35 3.81
C THR A 358 1.26 26.20 3.29
N TRP A 359 2.06 26.48 2.25
CA TRP A 359 3.07 25.55 1.76
C TRP A 359 4.25 25.37 2.72
N GLU A 360 4.39 26.28 3.68
CA GLU A 360 5.46 26.25 4.69
C GLU A 360 5.20 25.25 5.82
N HIS A 361 4.01 24.63 5.85
CA HIS A 361 3.61 23.69 6.91
C HIS A 361 3.29 22.30 6.34
N PRO A 362 3.76 21.19 6.99
CA PRO A 362 3.62 19.85 6.43
C PRO A 362 2.19 19.29 6.40
N ALA A 363 1.20 19.94 6.98
CA ALA A 363 -0.18 19.45 7.03
C ALA A 363 -0.76 19.13 5.65
N HIS A 364 -0.40 19.91 4.62
CA HIS A 364 -0.87 19.65 3.26
C HIS A 364 -0.26 18.37 2.64
N LEU A 365 0.98 18.01 3.01
CA LEU A 365 1.59 16.75 2.58
C LEU A 365 0.80 15.56 3.13
N LEU A 366 0.51 15.59 4.44
CA LEU A 366 -0.26 14.57 5.13
C LEU A 366 -1.68 14.46 4.55
N LEU A 367 -2.35 15.60 4.30
CA LEU A 367 -3.68 15.61 3.70
C LEU A 367 -3.70 14.99 2.29
N LYS A 368 -2.74 15.35 1.44
CA LYS A 368 -2.62 14.83 0.08
C LYS A 368 -2.33 13.33 0.09
N ARG A 369 -1.41 12.87 0.97
CA ARG A 369 -1.10 11.45 1.17
C ARG A 369 -2.31 10.68 1.66
N ALA A 370 -3.04 11.20 2.67
CA ALA A 370 -4.26 10.59 3.18
C ALA A 370 -5.34 10.45 2.11
N LYS A 371 -5.61 11.51 1.33
CA LYS A 371 -6.60 11.50 0.23
C LYS A 371 -6.23 10.52 -0.87
N SER A 372 -4.99 10.54 -1.35
CA SER A 372 -4.48 9.59 -2.35
C SER A 372 -4.58 8.15 -1.84
N GLY A 373 -4.10 7.88 -0.62
CA GLY A 373 -4.17 6.56 -0.01
C GLY A 373 -5.60 6.06 0.21
N SER A 374 -6.57 6.95 0.45
CA SER A 374 -7.96 6.54 0.69
C SER A 374 -8.64 5.95 -0.54
N ILE A 375 -8.20 6.31 -1.75
CA ILE A 375 -8.75 5.76 -3.00
C ILE A 375 -7.91 4.60 -3.57
N ALA A 376 -6.66 4.49 -3.16
CA ALA A 376 -5.75 3.45 -3.60
C ALA A 376 -6.18 2.06 -3.12
N PHE A 377 -6.02 1.04 -3.95
CA PHE A 377 -6.50 -0.33 -3.72
C PHE A 377 -7.97 -0.41 -3.31
N GLY A 378 -8.80 0.51 -3.79
CA GLY A 378 -10.22 0.62 -3.49
C GLY A 378 -10.54 1.61 -2.37
N THR A 379 -11.67 2.28 -2.52
CA THR A 379 -12.18 3.28 -1.56
C THR A 379 -12.74 2.62 -0.29
N PRO A 380 -12.83 3.33 0.85
CA PRO A 380 -13.50 2.82 2.05
C PRO A 380 -14.93 2.32 1.79
N GLY A 381 -15.69 2.98 0.93
CA GLY A 381 -17.04 2.57 0.53
C GLY A 381 -17.05 1.22 -0.22
N GLN A 382 -16.11 1.00 -1.14
CA GLN A 382 -15.95 -0.27 -1.85
C GLN A 382 -15.58 -1.41 -0.89
N HIS A 383 -14.67 -1.16 0.06
CA HIS A 383 -14.30 -2.14 1.08
C HIS A 383 -15.45 -2.47 2.02
N ARG A 384 -16.26 -1.48 2.46
CA ARG A 384 -17.48 -1.75 3.24
C ARG A 384 -18.49 -2.58 2.44
N THR A 385 -18.65 -2.31 1.16
CA THR A 385 -19.51 -3.13 0.29
C THR A 385 -18.99 -4.56 0.18
N ALA A 386 -17.68 -4.76 0.09
CA ALA A 386 -17.06 -6.08 0.09
C ALA A 386 -17.30 -6.80 1.43
N LEU A 387 -17.12 -6.12 2.56
CA LEU A 387 -17.41 -6.65 3.91
C LEU A 387 -18.87 -7.07 4.06
N ALA A 388 -19.82 -6.23 3.63
CA ALA A 388 -21.25 -6.56 3.68
C ALA A 388 -21.57 -7.85 2.93
N ARG A 389 -20.98 -8.03 1.73
CA ARG A 389 -21.12 -9.27 0.94
C ARG A 389 -20.50 -10.48 1.62
N MET A 390 -19.31 -10.33 2.24
CA MET A 390 -18.64 -11.41 2.98
C MET A 390 -19.42 -11.80 4.24
N ALA A 391 -20.09 -10.85 4.88
CA ALA A 391 -20.98 -11.09 6.02
C ALA A 391 -22.37 -11.62 5.63
N GLY A 392 -22.66 -11.82 4.34
CA GLY A 392 -23.94 -12.31 3.85
C GLY A 392 -25.10 -11.30 3.99
N LEU A 393 -24.78 -10.01 4.10
CA LEU A 393 -25.80 -8.96 4.16
C LEU A 393 -26.40 -8.74 2.76
N PRO A 394 -27.73 -8.55 2.65
CA PRO A 394 -28.36 -8.26 1.36
C PRO A 394 -27.90 -6.90 0.81
N PRO A 395 -27.84 -6.73 -0.54
CA PRO A 395 -27.54 -5.44 -1.12
C PRO A 395 -28.60 -4.42 -0.74
N ALA A 396 -28.19 -3.16 -0.55
CA ALA A 396 -29.11 -2.07 -0.24
C ALA A 396 -30.17 -1.96 -1.34
N GLY A 397 -31.45 -1.99 -0.98
CA GLY A 397 -32.59 -1.86 -1.91
C GLY A 397 -33.33 -3.17 -2.25
N GLN A 398 -32.97 -4.32 -1.68
CA GLN A 398 -33.76 -5.58 -1.82
C GLN A 398 -34.53 -5.95 -0.54
N GLY A 399 -34.79 -5.01 0.35
CA GLY A 399 -35.62 -5.15 1.51
C GLY A 399 -36.90 -4.33 1.31
N GLY A 400 -37.86 -4.91 0.66
CA GLY A 400 -39.22 -4.44 0.50
C GLY A 400 -40.18 -5.54 0.86
#